data_1382f372ba91bfceb5bbd821c9a6eb55
#
_entry.id   1382f372ba91bfceb5bbd821c9a6eb55
#
_cell.length_a   1.000
_cell.length_b   1.000
_cell.length_c   1.000
_cell.angle_alpha   90.00
_cell.angle_beta   90.00
_cell.angle_gamma   90.00
#
_symmetry.space_group_name_H-M   'P 1'
#
loop_
_entity.id
_entity.type
_entity.pdbx_description
1 polymer ?
#
loop_
_entity_poly.entity_id
_entity_poly.type
_entity_poly.pdbx_seq_one_letter_code
_entity_poly.pdbx_strand_id
1 'polypeptide(L)'
;MLDFRRLEQFLDELVANEAIHEGQKKDVLDRANDSARHLLLDKRAEMRRLMGKRRVTYSVAEIELIASFRIRRVDGSDELLTEEFITQIIAKSMSLPFLILDPLQLDYRLVTETFGGPFAERHLVVTLENRDDGLTIAMAEPWNVELLESIQNVKGKPVHPVMSSKRDILRIIAEFHGFRSSMRAAEAIYGNSFTDIGNLEQLHILT
;
A
#
# COMPACT_ATOMS: atom_id res chain seq x y z
N MET A 1 -14.41 -5.72 4.50
CA MET A 1 -15.83 -5.57 4.09
C MET A 1 -16.01 -4.09 3.76
N LEU A 2 -16.61 -3.74 2.64
CA LEU A 2 -16.82 -2.34 2.24
C LEU A 2 -17.65 -1.60 3.29
N ASP A 3 -17.18 -0.42 3.72
CA ASP A 3 -17.91 0.46 4.63
C ASP A 3 -18.74 1.45 3.82
N PHE A 4 -20.04 1.19 3.71
CA PHE A 4 -20.94 2.04 2.93
C PHE A 4 -21.09 3.47 3.46
N ARG A 5 -20.95 3.68 4.78
CA ARG A 5 -21.01 5.03 5.37
C ARG A 5 -19.78 5.83 4.93
N ARG A 6 -18.62 5.18 4.95
CA ARG A 6 -17.38 5.81 4.51
C ARG A 6 -17.37 6.05 3.00
N LEU A 7 -17.89 5.09 2.22
CA LEU A 7 -18.06 5.27 0.79
C LEU A 7 -18.91 6.51 0.47
N GLU A 8 -20.06 6.63 1.13
CA GLU A 8 -20.96 7.80 0.96
C GLU A 8 -20.26 9.10 1.37
N GLN A 9 -19.59 9.11 2.52
CA GLN A 9 -18.83 10.26 2.99
C GLN A 9 -17.74 10.69 1.99
N PHE A 10 -17.00 9.76 1.41
CA PHE A 10 -15.98 10.07 0.41
C PHE A 10 -16.58 10.61 -0.87
N LEU A 11 -17.74 10.11 -1.29
CA LEU A 11 -18.48 10.65 -2.43
C LEU A 11 -19.00 12.05 -2.17
N ASP A 12 -19.43 12.34 -0.93
CA ASP A 12 -19.85 13.69 -0.51
C ASP A 12 -18.67 14.68 -0.60
N GLU A 13 -17.49 14.27 -0.15
CA GLU A 13 -16.28 15.09 -0.29
C GLU A 13 -15.91 15.36 -1.75
N LEU A 14 -16.08 14.37 -2.63
CA LEU A 14 -15.84 14.55 -4.06
C LEU A 14 -16.84 15.50 -4.71
N VAL A 15 -18.11 15.46 -4.31
CA VAL A 15 -19.12 16.43 -4.76
C VAL A 15 -18.81 17.83 -4.24
N ALA A 16 -18.49 17.96 -2.94
CA ALA A 16 -18.14 19.23 -2.31
C ALA A 16 -16.90 19.91 -2.92
N ASN A 17 -15.96 19.11 -3.45
CA ASN A 17 -14.77 19.59 -4.17
C ASN A 17 -14.96 19.67 -5.69
N GLU A 18 -16.20 19.60 -6.18
CA GLU A 18 -16.56 19.72 -7.61
C GLU A 18 -15.82 18.69 -8.51
N ALA A 19 -15.41 17.57 -7.94
CA ALA A 19 -14.76 16.49 -8.69
C ALA A 19 -15.79 15.62 -9.42
N ILE A 20 -16.97 15.43 -8.83
CA ILE A 20 -18.12 14.71 -9.39
C ILE A 20 -19.42 15.47 -9.11
N HIS A 21 -20.49 15.15 -9.83
CA HIS A 21 -21.83 15.67 -9.54
C HIS A 21 -22.71 14.60 -8.85
N GLU A 22 -23.83 15.02 -8.25
CA GLU A 22 -24.76 14.17 -7.50
C GLU A 22 -25.28 12.95 -8.28
N GLY A 23 -25.48 13.08 -9.60
CA GLY A 23 -25.88 11.95 -10.45
C GLY A 23 -24.82 10.84 -10.52
N GLN A 24 -23.53 11.21 -10.59
CA GLN A 24 -22.41 10.26 -10.59
C GLN A 24 -22.25 9.61 -9.21
N LYS A 25 -22.41 10.38 -8.12
CA LYS A 25 -22.45 9.84 -6.76
C LYS A 25 -23.53 8.77 -6.63
N LYS A 26 -24.75 9.06 -7.07
CA LYS A 26 -25.87 8.12 -7.03
C LYS A 26 -25.58 6.85 -7.83
N ASP A 27 -25.07 6.97 -9.05
CA ASP A 27 -24.68 5.81 -9.89
C ASP A 27 -23.66 4.90 -9.19
N VAL A 28 -22.68 5.49 -8.51
CA VAL A 28 -21.70 4.72 -7.73
C VAL A 28 -22.36 3.97 -6.58
N LEU A 29 -23.20 4.62 -5.79
CA LEU A 29 -23.88 4.01 -4.64
C LEU A 29 -24.81 2.88 -5.07
N ASP A 30 -25.59 3.07 -6.14
CA ASP A 30 -26.53 2.08 -6.65
C ASP A 30 -25.81 0.81 -7.13
N ARG A 31 -24.61 0.93 -7.67
CA ARG A 31 -23.82 -0.17 -8.25
C ARG A 31 -22.67 -0.68 -7.34
N ALA A 32 -22.45 -0.07 -6.18
CA ALA A 32 -21.29 -0.31 -5.34
C ALA A 32 -21.12 -1.79 -4.93
N ASN A 33 -22.19 -2.47 -4.54
CA ASN A 33 -22.14 -3.87 -4.10
C ASN A 33 -21.64 -4.82 -5.19
N ASP A 34 -22.22 -4.72 -6.39
CA ASP A 34 -21.88 -5.60 -7.50
C ASP A 34 -20.49 -5.25 -8.04
N SER A 35 -20.18 -3.97 -8.19
CA SER A 35 -18.86 -3.52 -8.62
C SER A 35 -17.76 -3.94 -7.64
N ALA A 36 -17.99 -3.86 -6.32
CA ALA A 36 -17.02 -4.31 -5.32
C ALA A 36 -16.77 -5.84 -5.39
N ARG A 37 -17.80 -6.64 -5.67
CA ARG A 37 -17.64 -8.09 -5.85
C ARG A 37 -16.81 -8.42 -7.10
N HIS A 38 -17.09 -7.78 -8.22
CA HIS A 38 -16.33 -7.95 -9.45
C HIS A 38 -14.86 -7.52 -9.27
N LEU A 39 -14.65 -6.33 -8.74
CA LEU A 39 -13.31 -5.82 -8.47
C LEU A 39 -12.51 -6.75 -7.54
N LEU A 40 -13.14 -7.29 -6.49
CA LEU A 40 -12.52 -8.23 -5.58
C LEU A 40 -12.07 -9.52 -6.29
N LEU A 41 -12.88 -10.05 -7.20
CA LEU A 41 -12.56 -11.26 -7.97
C LEU A 41 -11.39 -10.99 -8.91
N ASP A 42 -11.40 -9.86 -9.63
CA ASP A 42 -10.35 -9.47 -10.55
C ASP A 42 -9.01 -9.26 -9.82
N LYS A 43 -9.02 -8.53 -8.70
CA LYS A 43 -7.84 -8.29 -7.89
C LYS A 43 -7.27 -9.58 -7.27
N ARG A 44 -8.12 -10.47 -6.81
CA ARG A 44 -7.67 -11.79 -6.33
C ARG A 44 -7.08 -12.65 -7.44
N ALA A 45 -7.61 -12.57 -8.65
CA ALA A 45 -7.06 -13.26 -9.81
C ALA A 45 -5.70 -12.70 -10.22
N GLU A 46 -5.56 -11.37 -10.24
CA GLU A 46 -4.31 -10.66 -10.49
C GLU A 46 -3.22 -11.05 -9.47
N MET A 47 -3.55 -10.98 -8.18
CA MET A 47 -2.62 -11.33 -7.10
C MET A 47 -2.20 -12.80 -7.14
N ARG A 48 -3.10 -13.72 -7.51
CA ARG A 48 -2.72 -15.14 -7.70
C ARG A 48 -1.74 -15.35 -8.84
N ARG A 49 -1.86 -14.57 -9.92
CA ARG A 49 -0.90 -14.62 -11.04
C ARG A 49 0.48 -14.11 -10.62
N LEU A 50 0.53 -13.06 -9.81
CA LEU A 50 1.78 -12.42 -9.37
C LEU A 50 2.47 -13.20 -8.24
N MET A 51 1.72 -13.71 -7.26
CA MET A 51 2.26 -14.32 -6.03
C MET A 51 2.17 -15.86 -5.99
N GLY A 52 1.64 -16.50 -7.04
CA GLY A 52 1.49 -17.95 -7.12
C GLY A 52 0.49 -18.50 -6.08
N LYS A 53 0.85 -19.65 -5.45
CA LYS A 53 -0.06 -20.37 -4.52
C LYS A 53 -0.19 -19.75 -3.13
N ARG A 54 0.40 -18.60 -2.84
CA ARG A 54 0.27 -17.94 -1.54
C ARG A 54 -1.18 -17.50 -1.32
N ARG A 55 -1.68 -17.73 -0.10
CA ARG A 55 -3.03 -17.29 0.28
C ARG A 55 -3.03 -15.76 0.42
N VAL A 56 -3.57 -15.09 -0.59
CA VAL A 56 -3.66 -13.63 -0.60
C VAL A 56 -5.01 -13.23 0.00
N THR A 57 -4.98 -12.50 1.09
CA THR A 57 -6.16 -11.83 1.63
C THR A 57 -6.21 -10.44 1.01
N TYR A 58 -7.23 -10.17 0.20
CA TYR A 58 -7.45 -8.87 -0.42
C TYR A 58 -8.82 -8.34 -0.02
N SER A 59 -8.89 -7.08 0.37
CA SER A 59 -10.13 -6.33 0.60
C SER A 59 -10.17 -5.15 -0.36
N VAL A 60 -11.32 -4.87 -0.94
CA VAL A 60 -11.53 -3.67 -1.75
C VAL A 60 -11.73 -2.49 -0.82
N ALA A 61 -10.94 -1.43 -1.00
CA ALA A 61 -11.09 -0.17 -0.30
C ALA A 61 -12.10 0.74 -1.03
N GLU A 62 -12.72 1.66 -0.29
CA GLU A 62 -13.74 2.58 -0.83
C GLU A 62 -13.17 3.46 -1.94
N ILE A 63 -11.97 4.01 -1.75
CA ILE A 63 -11.27 4.84 -2.76
C ILE A 63 -10.99 4.03 -4.03
N GLU A 64 -10.49 2.81 -3.89
CA GLU A 64 -10.21 1.91 -5.01
C GLU A 64 -11.50 1.56 -5.78
N LEU A 65 -12.60 1.33 -5.05
CA LEU A 65 -13.89 1.08 -5.66
C LEU A 65 -14.37 2.28 -6.47
N ILE A 66 -14.33 3.50 -5.91
CA ILE A 66 -14.72 4.71 -6.62
C ILE A 66 -13.90 4.89 -7.90
N ALA A 67 -12.57 4.73 -7.81
CA ALA A 67 -11.67 4.84 -8.97
C ALA A 67 -11.99 3.81 -10.06
N SER A 68 -12.47 2.62 -9.69
CA SER A 68 -12.81 1.54 -10.63
C SER A 68 -13.99 1.87 -11.56
N PHE A 69 -14.84 2.82 -11.19
CA PHE A 69 -15.94 3.30 -12.05
C PHE A 69 -15.46 4.14 -13.23
N ARG A 70 -14.18 4.59 -13.24
CA ARG A 70 -13.57 5.38 -14.32
C ARG A 70 -14.40 6.62 -14.69
N ILE A 71 -14.91 7.30 -13.69
CA ILE A 71 -15.74 8.51 -13.83
C ILE A 71 -14.87 9.64 -14.38
N ARG A 72 -15.41 10.43 -15.34
CA ARG A 72 -14.77 11.67 -15.75
C ARG A 72 -15.06 12.75 -14.72
N ARG A 73 -14.04 13.53 -14.43
CA ARG A 73 -14.11 14.67 -13.52
C ARG A 73 -14.99 15.76 -14.15
N VAL A 74 -15.67 16.52 -13.31
CA VAL A 74 -16.53 17.63 -13.75
C VAL A 74 -15.89 19.00 -13.58
N ASP A 75 -14.64 19.04 -13.12
CA ASP A 75 -13.84 20.26 -12.93
C ASP A 75 -13.32 20.90 -14.24
N GLY A 76 -13.74 20.40 -15.38
CA GLY A 76 -13.34 20.89 -16.71
C GLY A 76 -12.04 20.32 -17.25
N SER A 77 -11.35 19.43 -16.54
CA SER A 77 -10.09 18.81 -16.97
C SER A 77 -10.24 17.67 -18.00
N ASP A 78 -11.45 17.14 -18.16
CA ASP A 78 -11.76 15.92 -18.95
C ASP A 78 -10.95 14.66 -18.52
N GLU A 79 -10.31 14.71 -17.36
CA GLU A 79 -9.55 13.61 -16.80
C GLU A 79 -10.43 12.60 -16.06
N LEU A 80 -9.93 11.37 -15.92
CA LEU A 80 -10.59 10.36 -15.09
C LEU A 80 -10.29 10.61 -13.61
N LEU A 81 -11.26 10.23 -12.78
CA LEU A 81 -11.15 10.21 -11.34
C LEU A 81 -10.21 9.06 -10.94
N THR A 82 -8.95 9.37 -10.69
CA THR A 82 -7.93 8.37 -10.32
C THR A 82 -7.90 8.13 -8.83
N GLU A 83 -7.33 7.00 -8.41
CA GLU A 83 -7.15 6.68 -6.99
C GLU A 83 -6.32 7.75 -6.27
N GLU A 84 -5.26 8.26 -6.91
CA GLU A 84 -4.41 9.31 -6.36
C GLU A 84 -5.20 10.62 -6.16
N PHE A 85 -5.99 11.03 -7.15
CA PHE A 85 -6.77 12.25 -7.07
C PHE A 85 -7.83 12.18 -5.98
N ILE A 86 -8.53 11.04 -5.86
CA ILE A 86 -9.50 10.81 -4.78
C ILE A 86 -8.78 10.87 -3.43
N THR A 87 -7.65 10.16 -3.30
CA THR A 87 -6.86 10.14 -2.06
C THR A 87 -6.42 11.54 -1.65
N GLN A 88 -6.01 12.38 -2.60
CA GLN A 88 -5.63 13.77 -2.33
C GLN A 88 -6.79 14.61 -1.78
N ILE A 89 -8.00 14.48 -2.36
CA ILE A 89 -9.19 15.19 -1.86
C ILE A 89 -9.51 14.73 -0.44
N ILE A 90 -9.53 13.41 -0.19
CA ILE A 90 -9.87 12.87 1.12
C ILE A 90 -8.79 13.24 2.15
N ALA A 91 -7.51 13.22 1.81
CA ALA A 91 -6.45 13.67 2.70
C ALA A 91 -6.63 15.13 3.11
N LYS A 92 -6.99 16.00 2.14
CA LYS A 92 -7.27 17.41 2.39
C LYS A 92 -8.46 17.61 3.33
N SER A 93 -9.56 16.87 3.14
CA SER A 93 -10.74 16.97 4.02
C SER A 93 -10.44 16.50 5.44
N MET A 94 -9.51 15.56 5.61
CA MET A 94 -9.03 15.07 6.90
C MET A 94 -7.90 15.92 7.51
N SER A 95 -7.48 17.00 6.84
CA SER A 95 -6.31 17.81 7.24
C SER A 95 -5.02 16.99 7.38
N LEU A 96 -4.85 15.97 6.55
CA LEU A 96 -3.65 15.12 6.48
C LEU A 96 -2.78 15.49 5.28
N PRO A 97 -1.45 15.39 5.40
CA PRO A 97 -0.56 15.45 4.26
C PRO A 97 -0.86 14.31 3.28
N PHE A 98 -0.76 14.61 1.98
CA PHE A 98 -0.83 13.62 0.90
C PHE A 98 0.53 13.49 0.23
N LEU A 99 0.96 12.27 -0.08
CA LEU A 99 2.21 11.99 -0.76
C LEU A 99 2.05 10.89 -1.82
N ILE A 100 2.54 11.15 -3.03
CA ILE A 100 2.77 10.13 -4.05
C ILE A 100 4.14 9.50 -3.75
N LEU A 101 4.16 8.18 -3.55
CA LEU A 101 5.38 7.49 -3.17
C LEU A 101 6.28 7.26 -4.39
N ASP A 102 7.50 7.82 -4.34
CA ASP A 102 8.55 7.58 -5.33
C ASP A 102 9.60 6.63 -4.73
N PRO A 103 9.79 5.41 -5.29
CA PRO A 103 10.76 4.45 -4.79
C PRO A 103 12.18 5.02 -4.67
N LEU A 104 12.56 5.94 -5.56
CA LEU A 104 13.90 6.54 -5.58
C LEU A 104 14.17 7.52 -4.43
N GLN A 105 13.11 7.99 -3.78
CA GLN A 105 13.22 8.92 -2.64
C GLN A 105 13.09 8.21 -1.28
N LEU A 106 12.86 6.89 -1.27
CA LEU A 106 12.65 6.12 -0.05
C LEU A 106 13.93 5.40 0.36
N ASP A 107 14.22 5.42 1.66
CA ASP A 107 15.30 4.63 2.23
C ASP A 107 14.89 3.14 2.33
N TYR A 108 15.63 2.29 1.62
CA TYR A 108 15.39 0.85 1.56
C TYR A 108 15.36 0.20 2.95
N ARG A 109 16.34 0.53 3.81
CA ARG A 109 16.44 -0.05 5.15
C ARG A 109 15.28 0.38 6.01
N LEU A 110 14.96 1.66 5.96
CA LEU A 110 13.86 2.23 6.73
C LEU A 110 12.52 1.55 6.39
N VAL A 111 12.23 1.38 5.10
CA VAL A 111 11.00 0.72 4.63
C VAL A 111 10.96 -0.75 5.06
N THR A 112 12.09 -1.49 4.94
CA THR A 112 12.08 -2.94 5.14
C THR A 112 12.35 -3.39 6.58
N GLU A 113 12.94 -2.54 7.43
CA GLU A 113 13.34 -2.88 8.79
C GLU A 113 12.37 -2.35 9.85
N THR A 114 11.66 -1.25 9.58
CA THR A 114 10.69 -0.70 10.53
C THR A 114 9.48 -1.61 10.70
N PHE A 115 8.95 -2.10 9.59
CA PHE A 115 7.86 -3.08 9.55
C PHE A 115 8.25 -4.29 8.71
N GLY A 116 7.89 -5.48 9.18
CA GLY A 116 8.01 -6.68 8.35
C GLY A 116 7.05 -6.63 7.15
N GLY A 117 7.44 -7.21 5.99
CA GLY A 117 6.62 -7.22 4.79
C GLY A 117 5.16 -7.66 5.00
N PRO A 118 4.89 -8.77 5.71
CA PRO A 118 3.53 -9.21 5.99
C PRO A 118 2.69 -8.20 6.82
N PHE A 119 3.32 -7.46 7.73
CA PHE A 119 2.67 -6.40 8.48
C PHE A 119 2.37 -5.20 7.59
N ALA A 120 3.37 -4.74 6.84
CA ALA A 120 3.25 -3.61 5.92
C ALA A 120 2.15 -3.85 4.87
N GLU A 121 2.09 -5.06 4.28
CA GLU A 121 1.07 -5.46 3.31
C GLU A 121 -0.33 -5.54 3.93
N ARG A 122 -0.44 -6.15 5.12
CA ARG A 122 -1.73 -6.31 5.80
C ARG A 122 -2.35 -4.99 6.20
N HIS A 123 -1.51 -4.05 6.66
CA HIS A 123 -1.96 -2.77 7.23
C HIS A 123 -1.78 -1.59 6.27
N LEU A 124 -1.28 -1.85 5.05
CA LEU A 124 -1.06 -0.84 4.02
C LEU A 124 -0.26 0.37 4.55
N VAL A 125 0.92 0.09 5.11
CA VAL A 125 1.81 1.09 5.71
C VAL A 125 3.23 1.01 5.16
N VAL A 126 3.84 2.17 4.95
CA VAL A 126 5.25 2.32 4.55
C VAL A 126 5.90 3.37 5.43
N THR A 127 7.08 3.09 5.97
CA THR A 127 7.83 4.08 6.77
C THR A 127 8.52 5.07 5.86
N LEU A 128 8.30 6.37 6.11
CA LEU A 128 8.92 7.48 5.38
C LEU A 128 10.11 8.05 6.15
N GLU A 129 9.95 8.25 7.46
CA GLU A 129 10.99 8.80 8.34
C GLU A 129 10.89 8.16 9.72
N ASN A 130 12.05 8.01 10.37
CA ASN A 130 12.15 7.54 11.75
C ASN A 130 13.13 8.43 12.50
N ARG A 131 12.61 9.45 13.17
CA ARG A 131 13.38 10.44 13.94
C ARG A 131 13.16 10.26 15.43
N ASP A 132 13.91 10.97 16.26
CA ASP A 132 13.76 10.91 17.71
C ASP A 132 12.40 11.48 18.16
N ASP A 133 11.88 12.49 17.47
CA ASP A 133 10.61 13.15 17.72
C ASP A 133 9.38 12.41 17.19
N GLY A 134 9.56 11.39 16.33
CA GLY A 134 8.44 10.63 15.80
C GLY A 134 8.75 9.73 14.63
N LEU A 135 7.75 8.95 14.28
CA LEU A 135 7.73 8.03 13.14
C LEU A 135 6.73 8.54 12.10
N THR A 136 7.20 8.95 10.93
CA THR A 136 6.34 9.33 9.80
C THR A 136 6.06 8.11 8.94
N ILE A 137 4.79 7.80 8.73
CA ILE A 137 4.35 6.63 7.94
C ILE A 137 3.35 7.03 6.87
N ALA A 138 3.54 6.52 5.66
CA ALA A 138 2.50 6.56 4.62
C ALA A 138 1.48 5.46 4.87
N MET A 139 0.20 5.78 4.81
CA MET A 139 -0.93 4.87 5.05
C MET A 139 -2.03 5.08 4.02
N ALA A 140 -2.70 3.99 3.64
CA ALA A 140 -3.91 4.08 2.83
C ALA A 140 -5.17 4.39 3.66
N GLU A 141 -5.16 4.01 4.94
CA GLU A 141 -6.32 4.09 5.84
C GLU A 141 -5.95 4.80 7.16
N PRO A 142 -5.65 6.12 7.14
CA PRO A 142 -5.21 6.87 8.33
C PRO A 142 -6.31 7.04 9.38
N TRP A 143 -7.55 6.71 9.05
CA TRP A 143 -8.67 6.65 10.02
C TRP A 143 -8.67 5.42 10.92
N ASN A 144 -7.74 4.48 10.70
CA ASN A 144 -7.56 3.32 11.59
C ASN A 144 -6.77 3.73 12.84
N VAL A 145 -7.47 4.37 13.78
CA VAL A 145 -6.87 4.91 15.02
C VAL A 145 -6.26 3.80 15.87
N GLU A 146 -6.89 2.62 15.95
CA GLU A 146 -6.38 1.47 16.71
C GLU A 146 -5.02 1.00 16.19
N LEU A 147 -4.83 1.02 14.87
CA LEU A 147 -3.54 0.69 14.26
C LEU A 147 -2.49 1.75 14.59
N LEU A 148 -2.82 3.04 14.51
CA LEU A 148 -1.91 4.12 14.85
C LEU A 148 -1.46 4.04 16.31
N GLU A 149 -2.38 3.85 17.24
CA GLU A 149 -2.08 3.67 18.67
C GLU A 149 -1.23 2.42 18.93
N SER A 150 -1.54 1.31 18.23
CA SER A 150 -0.75 0.07 18.34
C SER A 150 0.69 0.27 17.87
N ILE A 151 0.89 0.96 16.74
CA ILE A 151 2.23 1.28 16.23
C ILE A 151 2.96 2.20 17.20
N GLN A 152 2.31 3.25 17.70
CA GLN A 152 2.88 4.19 18.66
C GLN A 152 3.32 3.48 19.94
N ASN A 153 2.49 2.60 20.50
CA ASN A 153 2.82 1.84 21.69
C ASN A 153 4.01 0.89 21.49
N VAL A 154 4.06 0.19 20.35
CA VAL A 154 5.17 -0.74 20.05
C VAL A 154 6.47 0.00 19.75
N LYS A 155 6.42 1.16 19.08
CA LYS A 155 7.61 1.94 18.72
C LYS A 155 8.05 2.90 19.81
N GLY A 156 7.19 3.18 20.81
CA GLY A 156 7.51 4.07 21.94
C GLY A 156 7.66 5.54 21.55
N LYS A 157 7.09 5.96 20.42
CA LYS A 157 7.17 7.34 19.91
C LYS A 157 5.92 7.75 19.13
N PRO A 158 5.65 9.06 19.02
CA PRO A 158 4.52 9.56 18.23
C PRO A 158 4.55 9.06 16.78
N VAL A 159 3.37 8.84 16.21
CA VAL A 159 3.21 8.44 14.80
C VAL A 159 2.52 9.56 14.04
N HIS A 160 3.15 9.99 12.94
CA HIS A 160 2.66 11.04 12.05
C HIS A 160 2.19 10.39 10.74
N PRO A 161 0.87 10.20 10.56
CA PRO A 161 0.35 9.61 9.34
C PRO A 161 0.40 10.60 8.17
N VAL A 162 0.82 10.10 7.02
CA VAL A 162 0.72 10.76 5.71
C VAL A 162 -0.16 9.87 4.83
N MET A 163 -1.14 10.45 4.16
CA MET A 163 -2.02 9.66 3.31
C MET A 163 -1.37 9.40 1.95
N SER A 164 -1.45 8.16 1.48
CA SER A 164 -1.00 7.75 0.15
C SER A 164 -1.96 6.74 -0.45
N SER A 165 -1.97 6.61 -1.79
CA SER A 165 -2.85 5.67 -2.45
C SER A 165 -2.50 4.22 -2.07
N LYS A 166 -3.50 3.37 -1.95
CA LYS A 166 -3.30 1.93 -1.70
C LYS A 166 -2.42 1.30 -2.76
N ARG A 167 -2.60 1.71 -4.02
CA ARG A 167 -1.81 1.23 -5.15
C ARG A 167 -0.33 1.56 -4.99
N ASP A 168 0.01 2.79 -4.61
CA ASP A 168 1.39 3.20 -4.39
C ASP A 168 2.03 2.45 -3.23
N ILE A 169 1.33 2.34 -2.11
CA ILE A 169 1.80 1.59 -0.94
C ILE A 169 2.09 0.13 -1.31
N LEU A 170 1.17 -0.55 -1.98
CA LEU A 170 1.38 -1.94 -2.40
C LEU A 170 2.53 -2.09 -3.39
N ARG A 171 2.71 -1.12 -4.31
CA ARG A 171 3.85 -1.09 -5.23
C ARG A 171 5.18 -0.99 -4.47
N ILE A 172 5.31 -0.06 -3.53
CA ILE A 172 6.51 0.10 -2.71
C ILE A 172 6.80 -1.17 -1.89
N ILE A 173 5.78 -1.74 -1.26
CA ILE A 173 5.94 -2.96 -0.48
C ILE A 173 6.43 -4.13 -1.36
N ALA A 174 5.82 -4.32 -2.53
CA ALA A 174 6.20 -5.38 -3.45
C ALA A 174 7.65 -5.21 -3.95
N GLU A 175 8.04 -4.00 -4.30
CA GLU A 175 9.38 -3.68 -4.79
C GLU A 175 10.45 -3.89 -3.71
N PHE A 176 10.28 -3.28 -2.53
CA PHE A 176 11.29 -3.28 -1.47
C PHE A 176 11.39 -4.62 -0.75
N HIS A 177 10.27 -5.22 -0.34
CA HIS A 177 10.28 -6.52 0.34
C HIS A 177 10.49 -7.69 -0.62
N GLY A 178 10.09 -7.57 -1.88
CA GLY A 178 10.40 -8.52 -2.94
C GLY A 178 11.91 -8.60 -3.20
N PHE A 179 12.58 -7.46 -3.33
CA PHE A 179 14.02 -7.37 -3.48
C PHE A 179 14.77 -7.98 -2.28
N ARG A 180 14.33 -7.68 -1.05
CA ARG A 180 14.90 -8.26 0.17
C ARG A 180 14.83 -9.80 0.20
N SER A 181 13.72 -10.37 -0.24
CA SER A 181 13.55 -11.81 -0.29
C SER A 181 14.49 -12.47 -1.33
N SER A 182 14.70 -11.80 -2.46
CA SER A 182 15.61 -12.26 -3.51
C SER A 182 17.07 -12.16 -3.08
N MET A 183 17.47 -11.09 -2.39
CA MET A 183 18.82 -10.97 -1.82
C MET A 183 19.11 -12.07 -0.80
N ARG A 184 18.21 -12.32 0.15
CA ARG A 184 18.36 -13.39 1.14
C ARG A 184 18.44 -14.79 0.51
N ALA A 185 17.66 -15.02 -0.55
CA ALA A 185 17.74 -16.28 -1.28
C ALA A 185 19.10 -16.44 -1.99
N ALA A 186 19.62 -15.36 -2.57
CA ALA A 186 20.95 -15.36 -3.17
C ALA A 186 22.07 -15.58 -2.12
N GLU A 187 22.01 -14.87 -0.98
CA GLU A 187 22.96 -15.07 0.13
C GLU A 187 22.94 -16.51 0.67
N ALA A 188 21.77 -17.13 0.78
CA ALA A 188 21.64 -18.51 1.22
C ALA A 188 22.25 -19.50 0.21
N ILE A 189 22.19 -19.21 -1.09
CA ILE A 189 22.79 -20.03 -2.14
C ILE A 189 24.31 -19.83 -2.16
N TYR A 190 24.78 -18.59 -2.13
CA TYR A 190 26.22 -18.28 -2.18
C TYR A 190 26.93 -18.50 -0.84
N GLY A 191 26.25 -18.29 0.30
CA GLY A 191 26.80 -18.58 1.63
C GLY A 191 27.12 -20.08 1.85
N ASN A 192 26.30 -20.97 1.29
CA ASN A 192 26.60 -22.41 1.29
C ASN A 192 27.71 -22.79 0.31
N SER A 193 27.96 -22.02 -0.74
CA SER A 193 29.02 -22.31 -1.71
C SER A 193 30.39 -21.93 -1.18
N PHE A 194 30.52 -20.99 -0.26
CA PHE A 194 31.83 -20.64 0.35
C PHE A 194 32.28 -21.60 1.43
N THR A 195 31.38 -22.37 2.04
CA THR A 195 31.77 -23.45 2.99
C THR A 195 32.29 -24.70 2.29
N ASP A 196 31.94 -24.90 1.01
CA ASP A 196 32.45 -26.04 0.22
C ASP A 196 33.83 -25.77 -0.42
N ILE A 197 34.22 -24.52 -0.58
CA ILE A 197 35.54 -24.15 -1.14
C ILE A 197 36.67 -24.33 -0.11
N GLY A 198 36.35 -24.33 1.19
CA GLY A 198 37.30 -24.60 2.27
C GLY A 198 37.88 -26.03 2.28
N ASN A 199 37.27 -26.96 1.54
CA ASN A 199 37.76 -28.36 1.45
C ASN A 199 38.70 -28.66 0.26
N LEU A 200 39.01 -27.65 -0.58
CA LEU A 200 39.92 -27.85 -1.73
C LEU A 200 41.40 -27.77 -1.36
N GLU A 201 41.77 -27.33 -0.17
CA GLU A 201 43.16 -27.31 0.29
C GLU A 201 43.67 -28.70 0.80
N GLN A 202 42.79 -29.69 0.95
CA GLN A 202 43.19 -31.06 1.39
C GLN A 202 43.55 -32.00 0.24
N LEU A 203 43.47 -31.57 -1.01
CA LEU A 203 43.81 -32.44 -2.17
C LEU A 203 45.28 -32.33 -2.64
N HIS A 204 46.13 -31.59 -1.92
CA HIS A 204 47.54 -31.42 -2.34
C HIS A 204 48.56 -32.16 -1.48
N ILE A 205 48.17 -33.17 -0.70
CA ILE A 205 49.13 -34.02 0.03
C ILE A 205 48.89 -35.50 -0.35
N LEU A 206 49.16 -35.87 -1.58
CA LEU A 206 49.39 -37.23 -2.03
C LEU A 206 50.13 -37.21 -3.38
N THR A 207 51.43 -36.85 -3.35
CA THR A 207 52.45 -37.28 -4.30
C THR A 207 53.75 -37.42 -3.57
#